data_575790d4d695c86f2afae35ff23e0278
#
_entry.id   575790d4d695c86f2afae35ff23e0278
#
_cell.length_a   1.000
_cell.length_b   1.000
_cell.length_c   1.000
_cell.angle_alpha   90.00
_cell.angle_beta   90.00
_cell.angle_gamma   90.00
#
_symmetry.space_group_name_H-M   'P 1'
#
loop_
_entity.id
_entity.type
_entity.pdbx_description
1 polymer ?
#
loop_
_entity_poly.entity_id
_entity_poly.type
_entity_poly.pdbx_seq_one_letter_code
_entity_poly.pdbx_strand_id
1 'polypeptide(L)'
;MNKQKTVKGYKVFRPDWTCRGFQYQVGECYEMDEMPVVCEKGFHFCEKLIDCYDYYSFDENNKVAEIIAYGDIDIAENEKKICTNKIKIERKINWNEVLAIVNTGKNCTGLGNIGNDNSGDGNRGNRNSGDGNSGNRNSGDYNKGNCNNGYSNSGNYNGGSYNKGNYNKGNDNSGNDNNGCGNSGDYNNGNNNSGSCNNGSYNSGNYNNGNYNISDYSNGCFNTKRTKMFLFNQLSDWTLKDWHDSEAKRILDVYVSVSPIEKTKEEMLKWQQQNWNQLSQEQKNIVMEIPNFDKKIFKQITGIDVDKEVMKYEKNC
;
A
#
# COMPACT_ATOMS: atom_id res chain seq x y z
N MET A 1 19.43 -36.28 -46.54
CA MET A 1 19.49 -36.47 -45.08
C MET A 1 18.46 -35.54 -44.47
N ASN A 2 17.31 -36.07 -44.03
CA ASN A 2 16.37 -35.26 -43.24
C ASN A 2 17.03 -34.88 -41.92
N LYS A 3 17.22 -33.59 -41.68
CA LYS A 3 17.66 -33.10 -40.37
C LYS A 3 16.58 -33.52 -39.37
N GLN A 4 16.90 -34.47 -38.52
CA GLN A 4 16.04 -34.89 -37.42
C GLN A 4 15.70 -33.64 -36.57
N LYS A 5 14.45 -33.29 -36.47
CA LYS A 5 13.99 -32.07 -35.76
C LYS A 5 14.29 -32.24 -34.27
N THR A 6 15.23 -31.52 -33.72
CA THR A 6 15.52 -31.51 -32.29
C THR A 6 14.76 -30.42 -31.59
N VAL A 7 14.28 -30.68 -30.39
CA VAL A 7 13.64 -29.69 -29.51
C VAL A 7 14.49 -29.55 -28.26
N LYS A 8 14.83 -28.33 -27.92
CA LYS A 8 15.51 -28.00 -26.66
C LYS A 8 14.50 -27.66 -25.59
N GLY A 9 14.79 -27.99 -24.35
CA GLY A 9 13.94 -27.68 -23.22
C GLY A 9 14.63 -27.91 -21.90
N TYR A 10 13.82 -28.00 -20.87
CA TYR A 10 14.24 -28.14 -19.50
C TYR A 10 13.52 -29.30 -18.84
N LYS A 11 14.21 -29.92 -17.88
CA LYS A 11 13.66 -30.97 -17.05
C LYS A 11 14.12 -30.80 -15.62
N VAL A 12 13.18 -30.95 -14.69
CA VAL A 12 13.43 -30.95 -13.24
C VAL A 12 13.42 -32.40 -12.75
N PHE A 13 14.28 -32.70 -11.80
CA PHE A 13 14.45 -33.99 -11.19
C PHE A 13 14.45 -33.86 -9.67
N ARG A 14 14.21 -34.96 -8.97
CA ARG A 14 14.45 -35.03 -7.53
C ARG A 14 15.93 -34.82 -7.20
N PRO A 15 16.30 -34.56 -5.92
CA PRO A 15 17.69 -34.34 -5.50
C PRO A 15 18.69 -35.42 -5.92
N ASP A 16 18.23 -36.63 -6.11
CA ASP A 16 19.01 -37.81 -6.52
C ASP A 16 19.05 -38.03 -8.05
N TRP A 17 18.62 -37.07 -8.84
CA TRP A 17 18.48 -37.16 -10.30
C TRP A 17 17.43 -38.17 -10.77
N THR A 18 16.47 -38.55 -9.93
CA THR A 18 15.36 -39.42 -10.37
C THR A 18 14.13 -38.63 -10.81
N CYS A 19 13.37 -39.23 -11.72
CA CYS A 19 12.04 -38.78 -12.09
C CYS A 19 11.15 -40.00 -12.30
N ARG A 20 10.05 -40.12 -11.55
CA ARG A 20 9.14 -41.29 -11.56
C ARG A 20 9.87 -42.63 -11.43
N GLY A 21 10.89 -42.69 -10.60
CA GLY A 21 11.68 -43.89 -10.34
C GLY A 21 12.75 -44.21 -11.40
N PHE A 22 12.83 -43.47 -12.48
CA PHE A 22 13.88 -43.59 -13.48
C PHE A 22 15.08 -42.72 -13.13
N GLN A 23 16.32 -43.30 -13.21
CA GLN A 23 17.57 -42.62 -12.90
C GLN A 23 18.14 -41.94 -14.14
N TYR A 24 18.51 -40.65 -14.00
CA TYR A 24 19.16 -39.89 -15.06
C TYR A 24 20.58 -39.47 -14.66
N GLN A 25 21.42 -39.23 -15.67
CA GLN A 25 22.79 -38.72 -15.53
C GLN A 25 23.04 -37.64 -16.59
N VAL A 26 23.75 -36.61 -16.21
CA VAL A 26 24.15 -35.52 -17.13
C VAL A 26 25.11 -36.06 -18.18
N GLY A 27 24.92 -35.68 -19.43
CA GLY A 27 25.68 -36.12 -20.60
C GLY A 27 25.09 -37.32 -21.31
N GLU A 28 24.25 -38.12 -20.64
CA GLU A 28 23.72 -39.37 -21.15
C GLU A 28 22.49 -39.18 -22.06
N CYS A 29 22.35 -40.14 -22.98
CA CYS A 29 21.19 -40.26 -23.89
C CYS A 29 20.32 -41.43 -23.43
N TYR A 30 19.00 -41.22 -23.51
CA TYR A 30 18.00 -42.24 -23.17
C TYR A 30 17.00 -42.39 -24.30
N GLU A 31 16.72 -43.63 -24.66
CA GLU A 31 15.81 -44.00 -25.74
C GLU A 31 14.85 -45.08 -25.28
N MET A 32 13.65 -45.07 -25.87
CA MET A 32 12.69 -46.12 -25.74
C MET A 32 12.08 -46.40 -27.14
N ASP A 33 11.74 -47.63 -27.40
CA ASP A 33 11.25 -48.04 -28.71
C ASP A 33 9.78 -47.65 -28.93
N GLU A 34 9.06 -47.38 -27.86
CA GLU A 34 7.64 -47.10 -27.90
C GLU A 34 7.35 -45.64 -28.24
N MET A 35 6.23 -45.37 -28.91
CA MET A 35 5.77 -44.01 -29.17
C MET A 35 5.47 -43.28 -27.86
N PRO A 36 5.90 -42.02 -27.70
CA PRO A 36 5.61 -41.25 -26.52
C PRO A 36 4.13 -40.91 -26.46
N VAL A 37 3.58 -40.90 -25.23
CA VAL A 37 2.23 -40.43 -24.94
C VAL A 37 2.31 -39.50 -23.74
N VAL A 38 1.92 -38.24 -23.95
CA VAL A 38 2.03 -37.20 -22.90
C VAL A 38 1.22 -37.59 -21.67
N CYS A 39 1.76 -37.37 -20.49
CA CYS A 39 1.24 -37.77 -19.17
C CYS A 39 1.26 -39.28 -18.87
N GLU A 40 1.47 -40.13 -19.84
CA GLU A 40 1.49 -41.60 -19.66
C GLU A 40 2.90 -42.16 -19.79
N LYS A 41 3.53 -42.00 -20.95
CA LYS A 41 4.69 -42.78 -21.36
C LYS A 41 5.69 -41.91 -22.11
N GLY A 42 6.97 -42.02 -21.73
CA GLY A 42 8.09 -41.31 -22.36
C GLY A 42 8.81 -40.33 -21.45
N PHE A 43 9.77 -39.63 -22.02
CA PHE A 43 10.57 -38.65 -21.33
C PHE A 43 9.91 -37.27 -21.40
N HIS A 44 9.34 -36.81 -20.28
CA HIS A 44 8.64 -35.53 -20.20
C HIS A 44 9.60 -34.37 -19.88
N PHE A 45 9.36 -33.24 -20.52
CA PHE A 45 10.11 -31.99 -20.37
C PHE A 45 9.22 -30.77 -20.69
N CYS A 46 9.71 -29.56 -20.48
CA CYS A 46 9.06 -28.31 -20.91
C CYS A 46 10.03 -27.46 -21.74
N GLU A 47 9.51 -26.71 -22.72
CA GLU A 47 10.36 -25.79 -23.49
C GLU A 47 10.83 -24.60 -22.64
N LYS A 48 10.01 -24.17 -21.67
CA LYS A 48 10.37 -23.12 -20.72
C LYS A 48 10.58 -23.70 -19.33
N LEU A 49 11.65 -23.31 -18.66
CA LEU A 49 11.98 -23.80 -17.32
C LEU A 49 10.86 -23.48 -16.30
N ILE A 50 10.27 -22.28 -16.39
CA ILE A 50 9.19 -21.87 -15.48
C ILE A 50 8.01 -22.87 -15.51
N ASP A 51 7.67 -23.43 -16.67
CA ASP A 51 6.55 -24.35 -16.84
C ASP A 51 6.84 -25.71 -16.18
N CYS A 52 8.10 -26.06 -15.93
CA CYS A 52 8.44 -27.26 -15.18
C CYS A 52 7.96 -27.19 -13.73
N TYR A 53 7.84 -26.01 -13.17
CA TYR A 53 7.42 -25.81 -11.79
C TYR A 53 5.89 -25.88 -11.59
N ASP A 54 5.11 -26.04 -12.64
CA ASP A 54 3.73 -26.49 -12.54
C ASP A 54 3.63 -27.98 -12.07
N TYR A 55 4.73 -28.72 -12.18
CA TYR A 55 4.79 -30.17 -11.89
C TYR A 55 5.77 -30.53 -10.77
N TYR A 56 6.63 -29.61 -10.37
CA TYR A 56 7.63 -29.76 -9.31
C TYR A 56 7.59 -28.53 -8.41
N SER A 57 7.80 -28.72 -7.12
CA SER A 57 8.00 -27.60 -6.19
C SER A 57 9.25 -26.80 -6.58
N PHE A 58 9.19 -25.48 -6.45
CA PHE A 58 10.33 -24.59 -6.65
C PHE A 58 11.27 -24.70 -5.44
N ASP A 59 12.28 -25.56 -5.54
CA ASP A 59 13.16 -25.93 -4.44
C ASP A 59 14.59 -26.07 -4.97
N GLU A 60 15.57 -25.44 -4.31
CA GLU A 60 16.99 -25.46 -4.67
C GLU A 60 17.63 -26.85 -4.60
N ASN A 61 17.04 -27.76 -3.82
CA ASN A 61 17.52 -29.14 -3.71
C ASN A 61 17.22 -29.95 -4.98
N ASN A 62 16.19 -29.61 -5.74
CA ASN A 62 15.86 -30.25 -7.00
C ASN A 62 16.97 -30.03 -8.02
N LYS A 63 17.20 -31.02 -8.86
CA LYS A 63 18.16 -30.94 -9.95
C LYS A 63 17.49 -30.47 -11.20
N VAL A 64 18.13 -29.57 -11.94
CA VAL A 64 17.64 -28.99 -13.19
C VAL A 64 18.64 -29.22 -14.28
N ALA A 65 18.18 -29.58 -15.46
CA ALA A 65 19.06 -29.70 -16.63
C ALA A 65 18.39 -29.13 -17.89
N GLU A 66 19.23 -28.61 -18.79
CA GLU A 66 18.88 -28.47 -20.19
C GLU A 66 18.87 -29.85 -20.85
N ILE A 67 17.90 -30.04 -21.74
CA ILE A 67 17.74 -31.30 -22.46
C ILE A 67 17.60 -31.05 -23.97
N ILE A 68 17.88 -32.07 -24.75
CA ILE A 68 17.58 -32.14 -26.18
C ILE A 68 16.74 -33.38 -26.43
N ALA A 69 15.51 -33.17 -26.91
CA ALA A 69 14.66 -34.21 -27.46
C ALA A 69 14.98 -34.37 -28.94
N TYR A 70 15.25 -35.61 -29.39
CA TYR A 70 15.66 -35.92 -30.76
C TYR A 70 14.89 -37.09 -31.37
N GLY A 71 13.84 -37.57 -30.71
CA GLY A 71 12.92 -38.58 -31.17
C GLY A 71 11.55 -38.05 -31.60
N ASP A 72 10.58 -38.92 -31.54
CA ASP A 72 9.17 -38.58 -31.74
C ASP A 72 8.71 -37.69 -30.57
N ILE A 73 7.79 -36.78 -30.87
CA ILE A 73 7.28 -35.81 -29.91
C ILE A 73 5.77 -35.97 -29.82
N ASP A 74 5.25 -35.97 -28.59
CA ASP A 74 3.83 -35.85 -28.30
C ASP A 74 3.54 -34.67 -27.38
N ILE A 75 2.52 -33.86 -27.76
CA ILE A 75 2.08 -32.66 -27.04
C ILE A 75 0.57 -32.66 -26.98
N ALA A 76 -0.02 -32.67 -25.81
CA ALA A 76 -1.47 -32.52 -25.68
C ALA A 76 -1.91 -31.05 -25.86
N GLU A 77 -3.11 -30.83 -26.38
CA GLU A 77 -3.71 -29.49 -26.46
C GLU A 77 -3.77 -28.85 -25.06
N ASN A 78 -3.31 -27.61 -24.97
CA ASN A 78 -3.26 -26.80 -23.75
C ASN A 78 -2.28 -27.31 -22.66
N GLU A 79 -1.39 -28.25 -22.95
CA GLU A 79 -0.34 -28.69 -22.03
C GLU A 79 0.98 -27.97 -22.33
N LYS A 80 1.69 -27.60 -21.27
CA LYS A 80 3.05 -27.04 -21.33
C LYS A 80 4.12 -28.14 -21.31
N LYS A 81 3.71 -29.33 -20.95
CA LYS A 81 4.53 -30.51 -20.87
C LYS A 81 4.58 -31.26 -22.19
N ILE A 82 5.79 -31.55 -22.62
CA ILE A 82 6.10 -32.27 -23.86
C ILE A 82 6.65 -33.64 -23.50
N CYS A 83 6.36 -34.64 -24.32
CA CYS A 83 6.89 -35.98 -24.17
C CYS A 83 7.69 -36.40 -25.41
N THR A 84 8.78 -37.15 -25.22
CA THR A 84 9.58 -37.74 -26.29
C THR A 84 10.01 -39.15 -25.95
N ASN A 85 10.29 -39.96 -26.98
CA ASN A 85 10.90 -41.29 -26.79
C ASN A 85 12.44 -41.27 -26.81
N LYS A 86 13.09 -40.11 -27.13
CA LYS A 86 14.56 -39.97 -27.14
C LYS A 86 14.98 -38.62 -26.57
N ILE A 87 15.75 -38.67 -25.50
CA ILE A 87 16.19 -37.48 -24.79
C ILE A 87 17.69 -37.56 -24.42
N LYS A 88 18.40 -36.44 -24.54
CA LYS A 88 19.73 -36.26 -24.02
C LYS A 88 19.69 -35.27 -22.86
N ILE A 89 20.30 -35.58 -21.72
CA ILE A 89 20.53 -34.66 -20.62
C ILE A 89 21.80 -33.86 -20.91
N GLU A 90 21.63 -32.64 -21.45
CA GLU A 90 22.75 -31.91 -22.04
C GLU A 90 23.71 -31.35 -20.98
N ARG A 91 23.18 -30.60 -20.02
CA ARG A 91 23.96 -30.02 -18.92
C ARG A 91 23.11 -29.74 -17.69
N LYS A 92 23.72 -29.79 -16.53
CA LYS A 92 23.13 -29.31 -15.28
C LYS A 92 23.05 -27.79 -15.28
N ILE A 93 21.95 -27.26 -14.75
CA ILE A 93 21.75 -25.84 -14.45
C ILE A 93 21.91 -25.65 -12.93
N ASN A 94 22.75 -24.72 -12.50
CA ASN A 94 22.88 -24.37 -11.10
C ASN A 94 21.74 -23.45 -10.63
N TRP A 95 21.53 -23.34 -9.32
CA TRP A 95 20.40 -22.58 -8.78
C TRP A 95 20.38 -21.11 -9.16
N ASN A 96 21.54 -20.44 -9.16
CA ASN A 96 21.61 -19.04 -9.59
C ASN A 96 21.20 -18.85 -11.07
N GLU A 97 21.54 -19.80 -11.92
CA GLU A 97 21.14 -19.81 -13.32
C GLU A 97 19.64 -20.12 -13.46
N VAL A 98 19.08 -21.02 -12.65
CA VAL A 98 17.64 -21.27 -12.56
C VAL A 98 16.92 -19.95 -12.24
N LEU A 99 17.34 -19.23 -11.19
CA LEU A 99 16.73 -17.95 -10.81
C LEU A 99 16.81 -16.92 -11.95
N ALA A 100 17.91 -16.90 -12.69
CA ALA A 100 18.09 -15.98 -13.83
C ALA A 100 17.19 -16.32 -15.03
N ILE A 101 16.88 -17.62 -15.23
CA ILE A 101 16.02 -18.06 -16.33
C ILE A 101 14.53 -17.85 -16.01
N VAL A 102 14.10 -18.16 -14.78
CA VAL A 102 12.67 -18.09 -14.41
C VAL A 102 12.19 -16.70 -14.04
N ASN A 103 13.11 -15.75 -13.85
CA ASN A 103 12.80 -14.35 -13.51
C ASN A 103 13.25 -13.41 -14.61
N THR A 104 12.52 -12.29 -14.77
CA THR A 104 12.93 -11.18 -15.62
C THR A 104 13.43 -10.03 -14.73
N GLY A 105 14.75 -9.92 -14.56
CA GLY A 105 15.39 -8.94 -13.68
C GLY A 105 16.55 -9.53 -12.90
N LYS A 106 17.08 -8.76 -11.95
CA LYS A 106 18.25 -9.15 -11.14
C LYS A 106 17.89 -9.32 -9.68
N ASN A 107 18.66 -10.17 -8.98
CA ASN A 107 18.57 -10.38 -7.54
C ASN A 107 17.19 -10.85 -7.05
N CYS A 108 16.45 -11.61 -7.87
CA CYS A 108 15.18 -12.19 -7.47
C CYS A 108 15.40 -13.56 -6.84
N THR A 109 14.68 -13.88 -5.75
CA THR A 109 14.83 -15.15 -5.03
C THR A 109 13.67 -16.12 -5.21
N GLY A 110 12.55 -15.68 -5.75
CA GLY A 110 11.38 -16.51 -6.01
C GLY A 110 11.18 -16.85 -7.49
N LEU A 111 10.01 -17.36 -7.82
CA LEU A 111 9.63 -17.83 -9.14
C LEU A 111 8.81 -16.78 -9.90
N GLY A 112 9.13 -16.54 -11.17
CA GLY A 112 8.30 -15.76 -12.08
C GLY A 112 8.23 -14.27 -11.79
N ASN A 113 9.23 -13.70 -11.16
CA ASN A 113 9.29 -12.26 -10.90
C ASN A 113 9.66 -11.46 -12.16
N ILE A 114 9.07 -10.28 -12.28
CA ILE A 114 9.39 -9.28 -13.31
C ILE A 114 9.88 -8.00 -12.63
N GLY A 115 11.16 -7.63 -12.85
CA GLY A 115 11.82 -6.52 -12.18
C GLY A 115 12.90 -6.96 -11.21
N ASN A 116 13.52 -6.02 -10.50
CA ASN A 116 14.72 -6.28 -9.71
C ASN A 116 14.43 -6.38 -8.21
N ASP A 117 15.30 -7.12 -7.51
CA ASP A 117 15.34 -7.17 -6.05
C ASP A 117 14.00 -7.65 -5.44
N ASN A 118 13.30 -8.57 -6.09
CA ASN A 118 12.06 -9.15 -5.59
C ASN A 118 12.34 -10.44 -4.79
N SER A 119 11.62 -10.62 -3.69
CA SER A 119 11.62 -11.82 -2.87
C SER A 119 10.20 -12.37 -2.77
N GLY A 120 10.04 -13.69 -2.93
CA GLY A 120 8.74 -14.34 -3.12
C GLY A 120 8.39 -14.51 -4.59
N ASP A 121 7.17 -14.98 -4.89
CA ASP A 121 6.79 -15.42 -6.22
C ASP A 121 5.90 -14.43 -6.95
N GLY A 122 6.01 -14.38 -8.27
CA GLY A 122 5.09 -13.67 -9.15
C GLY A 122 5.02 -12.15 -8.98
N ASN A 123 6.03 -11.52 -8.43
CA ASN A 123 6.05 -10.07 -8.26
C ASN A 123 6.34 -9.34 -9.58
N ARG A 124 5.68 -8.22 -9.79
CA ARG A 124 5.89 -7.32 -10.92
C ARG A 124 6.29 -5.92 -10.42
N GLY A 125 7.47 -5.47 -10.75
CA GLY A 125 8.08 -4.23 -10.26
C GLY A 125 9.34 -4.52 -9.46
N ASN A 126 9.79 -3.60 -8.62
CA ASN A 126 11.07 -3.73 -7.95
C ASN A 126 10.94 -3.69 -6.43
N ARG A 127 11.83 -4.43 -5.75
CA ARG A 127 11.96 -4.43 -4.30
C ARG A 127 10.68 -4.82 -3.57
N ASN A 128 9.95 -5.81 -4.10
CA ASN A 128 8.81 -6.39 -3.41
C ASN A 128 9.25 -7.58 -2.57
N SER A 129 8.60 -7.77 -1.43
CA SER A 129 8.77 -8.93 -0.54
C SER A 129 7.40 -9.55 -0.28
N GLY A 130 7.29 -10.86 -0.47
CA GLY A 130 6.04 -11.60 -0.51
C GLY A 130 5.61 -11.93 -1.93
N ASP A 131 4.38 -12.41 -2.11
CA ASP A 131 3.93 -12.99 -3.37
C ASP A 131 2.94 -12.08 -4.10
N GLY A 132 2.97 -12.15 -5.44
CA GLY A 132 1.96 -11.56 -6.30
C GLY A 132 1.82 -10.05 -6.24
N ASN A 133 2.83 -9.33 -5.79
CA ASN A 133 2.77 -7.88 -5.71
C ASN A 133 2.95 -7.22 -7.09
N SER A 134 2.23 -6.13 -7.32
CA SER A 134 2.36 -5.30 -8.52
C SER A 134 2.66 -3.85 -8.15
N GLY A 135 3.82 -3.35 -8.54
CA GLY A 135 4.37 -2.05 -8.17
C GLY A 135 5.70 -2.20 -7.45
N ASN A 136 6.12 -1.22 -6.67
CA ASN A 136 7.43 -1.22 -6.07
C ASN A 136 7.39 -1.13 -4.54
N ARG A 137 8.36 -1.77 -3.88
CA ARG A 137 8.56 -1.66 -2.44
C ARG A 137 7.36 -2.11 -1.61
N ASN A 138 6.63 -3.11 -2.07
CA ASN A 138 5.57 -3.72 -1.29
C ASN A 138 6.14 -4.80 -0.37
N SER A 139 5.55 -4.95 0.82
CA SER A 139 5.84 -6.01 1.79
C SER A 139 4.54 -6.74 2.14
N GLY A 140 4.56 -8.06 2.11
CA GLY A 140 3.36 -8.90 2.17
C GLY A 140 2.83 -9.23 0.79
N ASP A 141 1.62 -9.78 0.68
CA ASP A 141 1.19 -10.44 -0.54
C ASP A 141 0.06 -9.68 -1.25
N TYR A 142 0.00 -9.87 -2.57
CA TYR A 142 -1.06 -9.39 -3.45
C TYR A 142 -1.31 -7.88 -3.40
N ASN A 143 -0.32 -7.08 -3.05
CA ASN A 143 -0.45 -5.62 -3.06
C ASN A 143 -0.34 -5.06 -4.47
N LYS A 144 -1.18 -4.07 -4.79
CA LYS A 144 -1.17 -3.33 -6.04
C LYS A 144 -0.89 -1.85 -5.78
N GLY A 145 0.20 -1.33 -6.33
CA GLY A 145 0.70 0.02 -6.08
C GLY A 145 2.05 0.00 -5.39
N ASN A 146 2.43 1.04 -4.68
CA ASN A 146 3.77 1.17 -4.14
C ASN A 146 3.77 1.34 -2.62
N CYS A 147 4.82 0.82 -1.99
CA CYS A 147 5.06 1.02 -0.56
C CYS A 147 3.91 0.56 0.35
N ASN A 148 3.20 -0.49 -0.06
CA ASN A 148 2.19 -1.11 0.80
C ASN A 148 2.84 -2.13 1.74
N ASN A 149 2.33 -2.21 2.96
CA ASN A 149 2.74 -3.21 3.94
C ASN A 149 1.49 -3.96 4.44
N GLY A 150 1.40 -5.24 4.12
CA GLY A 150 0.29 -6.10 4.48
C GLY A 150 -0.27 -6.86 3.29
N TYR A 151 -1.55 -7.17 3.30
CA TYR A 151 -2.17 -8.09 2.35
C TYR A 151 -3.26 -7.41 1.50
N SER A 152 -3.24 -7.65 0.19
CA SER A 152 -4.29 -7.23 -0.75
C SER A 152 -4.65 -5.74 -0.70
N ASN A 153 -3.67 -4.87 -0.54
CA ASN A 153 -3.89 -3.44 -0.63
C ASN A 153 -3.87 -2.96 -2.08
N SER A 154 -4.72 -1.99 -2.40
CA SER A 154 -4.76 -1.31 -3.71
C SER A 154 -4.59 0.19 -3.54
N GLY A 155 -3.51 0.75 -4.08
CA GLY A 155 -3.07 2.13 -3.90
C GLY A 155 -1.67 2.19 -3.31
N ASN A 156 -1.29 3.27 -2.69
CA ASN A 156 0.08 3.47 -2.22
C ASN A 156 0.13 3.75 -0.71
N TYR A 157 1.23 3.36 -0.09
CA TYR A 157 1.53 3.65 1.31
C TYR A 157 0.47 3.16 2.31
N ASN A 158 -0.20 2.03 2.01
CA ASN A 158 -1.15 1.44 2.93
C ASN A 158 -0.45 0.48 3.90
N GLY A 159 -0.85 0.52 5.18
CA GLY A 159 -0.47 -0.43 6.22
C GLY A 159 -1.68 -1.19 6.72
N GLY A 160 -1.59 -2.52 6.75
CA GLY A 160 -2.71 -3.41 7.06
C GLY A 160 -3.23 -4.12 5.83
N SER A 161 -4.48 -4.56 5.82
CA SER A 161 -5.00 -5.43 4.78
C SER A 161 -6.27 -4.90 4.15
N TYR A 162 -6.48 -5.24 2.87
CA TYR A 162 -7.68 -4.93 2.11
C TYR A 162 -8.02 -3.43 1.99
N ASN A 163 -7.00 -2.56 2.07
CA ASN A 163 -7.22 -1.13 1.89
C ASN A 163 -7.29 -0.77 0.39
N LYS A 164 -8.21 0.13 0.05
CA LYS A 164 -8.37 0.71 -1.28
C LYS A 164 -8.21 2.23 -1.20
N GLY A 165 -7.19 2.76 -1.84
CA GLY A 165 -6.80 4.18 -1.75
C GLY A 165 -5.39 4.30 -1.20
N ASN A 166 -5.01 5.45 -0.67
CA ASN A 166 -3.64 5.73 -0.26
C ASN A 166 -3.55 6.11 1.21
N TYR A 167 -2.39 5.87 1.81
CA TYR A 167 -2.06 6.29 3.17
C TYR A 167 -3.00 5.78 4.27
N ASN A 168 -3.67 4.64 4.03
CA ASN A 168 -4.53 4.05 5.05
C ASN A 168 -3.72 3.23 6.06
N LYS A 169 -4.11 3.29 7.35
CA LYS A 169 -3.61 2.45 8.42
C LYS A 169 -4.77 1.67 9.03
N GLY A 170 -4.62 0.35 9.08
CA GLY A 170 -5.68 -0.57 9.50
C GLY A 170 -6.22 -1.37 8.33
N ASN A 171 -7.40 -1.95 8.48
CA ASN A 171 -7.93 -2.90 7.50
C ASN A 171 -9.24 -2.41 6.89
N ASP A 172 -9.54 -2.91 5.68
CA ASP A 172 -10.83 -2.71 5.02
C ASP A 172 -11.23 -1.23 4.82
N ASN A 173 -10.26 -0.33 4.65
CA ASN A 173 -10.55 1.07 4.38
C ASN A 173 -10.71 1.33 2.88
N SER A 174 -11.70 2.15 2.53
CA SER A 174 -11.92 2.64 1.15
C SER A 174 -11.89 4.17 1.15
N GLY A 175 -10.87 4.74 0.50
CA GLY A 175 -10.54 6.16 0.52
C GLY A 175 -9.11 6.39 0.95
N ASN A 176 -8.76 7.60 1.33
CA ASN A 176 -7.40 7.99 1.64
C ASN A 176 -7.24 8.45 3.08
N ASP A 177 -6.03 8.33 3.62
CA ASP A 177 -5.66 8.88 4.92
C ASP A 177 -6.56 8.43 6.09
N ASN A 178 -7.08 7.19 6.03
CA ASN A 178 -7.85 6.64 7.13
C ASN A 178 -6.96 5.95 8.16
N ASN A 179 -7.26 6.14 9.42
CA ASN A 179 -6.63 5.47 10.55
C ASN A 179 -7.70 4.70 11.35
N GLY A 180 -7.67 3.40 11.27
CA GLY A 180 -8.67 2.49 11.83
C GLY A 180 -9.17 1.51 10.79
N CYS A 181 -10.29 0.86 11.03
CA CYS A 181 -10.79 -0.21 10.18
C CYS A 181 -12.20 0.07 9.67
N GLY A 182 -12.50 -0.42 8.47
CA GLY A 182 -13.84 -0.37 7.90
C GLY A 182 -14.33 1.03 7.54
N ASN A 183 -13.45 1.98 7.28
CA ASN A 183 -13.85 3.34 6.92
C ASN A 183 -14.10 3.46 5.41
N SER A 184 -15.15 4.20 5.04
CA SER A 184 -15.48 4.59 3.67
C SER A 184 -15.49 6.11 3.56
N GLY A 185 -14.61 6.67 2.74
CA GLY A 185 -14.31 8.11 2.65
C GLY A 185 -12.90 8.41 3.11
N ASP A 186 -12.56 9.67 3.23
CA ASP A 186 -11.20 10.13 3.47
C ASP A 186 -11.02 10.72 4.88
N TYR A 187 -9.80 10.68 5.37
CA TYR A 187 -9.40 11.34 6.62
C TYR A 187 -10.18 10.92 7.88
N ASN A 188 -10.62 9.66 7.96
CA ASN A 188 -11.28 9.17 9.16
C ASN A 188 -10.28 8.64 10.18
N ASN A 189 -10.50 8.97 11.45
CA ASN A 189 -9.76 8.43 12.60
C ASN A 189 -10.75 7.70 13.51
N GLY A 190 -10.69 6.39 13.51
CA GLY A 190 -11.64 5.50 14.18
C GLY A 190 -12.14 4.43 13.22
N ASN A 191 -13.22 3.73 13.59
CA ASN A 191 -13.66 2.55 12.85
C ASN A 191 -15.07 2.72 12.29
N ASN A 192 -15.33 2.05 11.16
CA ASN A 192 -16.66 1.92 10.59
C ASN A 192 -17.36 3.28 10.33
N ASN A 193 -16.60 4.26 9.85
CA ASN A 193 -17.16 5.53 9.44
C ASN A 193 -17.53 5.50 7.95
N SER A 194 -18.68 6.08 7.61
CA SER A 194 -19.12 6.35 6.24
C SER A 194 -19.20 7.87 6.04
N GLY A 195 -18.36 8.39 5.17
CA GLY A 195 -18.11 9.82 5.00
C GLY A 195 -16.69 10.19 5.36
N SER A 196 -16.37 11.45 5.43
CA SER A 196 -15.00 11.94 5.55
C SER A 196 -14.79 12.82 6.79
N CYS A 197 -13.54 12.90 7.22
CA CYS A 197 -13.12 13.75 8.33
C CYS A 197 -13.80 13.43 9.66
N ASN A 198 -14.10 12.16 9.92
CA ASN A 198 -14.69 11.76 11.19
C ASN A 198 -13.59 11.37 12.19
N ASN A 199 -13.75 11.83 13.42
CA ASN A 199 -12.96 11.43 14.58
C ASN A 199 -13.87 10.68 15.58
N GLY A 200 -13.70 9.38 15.64
CA GLY A 200 -14.57 8.47 16.36
C GLY A 200 -15.07 7.35 15.46
N SER A 201 -16.07 6.61 15.89
CA SER A 201 -16.47 5.38 15.21
C SER A 201 -17.96 5.34 14.92
N TYR A 202 -18.33 4.57 13.89
CA TYR A 202 -19.72 4.35 13.50
C TYR A 202 -20.46 5.65 13.12
N ASN A 203 -19.76 6.62 12.53
CA ASN A 203 -20.39 7.84 12.03
C ASN A 203 -20.79 7.66 10.56
N SER A 204 -21.97 8.19 10.21
CA SER A 204 -22.44 8.34 8.85
C SER A 204 -22.60 9.83 8.55
N GLY A 205 -21.85 10.35 7.62
CA GLY A 205 -21.72 11.78 7.37
C GLY A 205 -20.28 12.25 7.55
N ASN A 206 -20.08 13.56 7.54
CA ASN A 206 -18.76 14.16 7.51
C ASN A 206 -18.49 15.05 8.72
N TYR A 207 -17.22 15.21 9.06
CA TYR A 207 -16.78 16.13 10.11
C TYR A 207 -17.41 15.86 11.49
N ASN A 208 -17.65 14.59 11.82
CA ASN A 208 -18.17 14.24 13.13
C ASN A 208 -17.02 14.01 14.13
N ASN A 209 -17.23 14.48 15.36
CA ASN A 209 -16.38 14.23 16.49
C ASN A 209 -17.16 13.49 17.58
N GLY A 210 -16.96 12.19 17.68
CA GLY A 210 -17.71 11.29 18.54
C GLY A 210 -18.19 10.05 17.81
N ASN A 211 -19.20 9.35 18.34
CA ASN A 211 -19.58 8.05 17.83
C ASN A 211 -21.08 7.99 17.49
N TYR A 212 -21.43 7.12 16.54
CA TYR A 212 -22.82 6.83 16.17
C TYR A 212 -23.61 8.06 15.71
N ASN A 213 -22.95 9.03 15.05
CA ASN A 213 -23.64 10.20 14.48
C ASN A 213 -24.02 9.92 13.03
N ILE A 214 -25.25 10.32 12.64
CA ILE A 214 -25.75 10.14 11.27
C ILE A 214 -25.93 11.45 10.51
N SER A 215 -25.54 12.56 11.12
CA SER A 215 -25.52 13.88 10.47
C SER A 215 -24.10 14.41 10.35
N ASP A 216 -23.89 15.38 9.47
CA ASP A 216 -22.63 16.09 9.36
C ASP A 216 -22.40 17.05 10.52
N TYR A 217 -21.13 17.30 10.83
CA TYR A 217 -20.73 18.30 11.82
C TYR A 217 -21.33 18.10 13.21
N SER A 218 -21.45 16.84 13.63
CA SER A 218 -21.94 16.51 14.96
C SER A 218 -20.80 16.37 15.97
N ASN A 219 -21.03 16.84 17.18
CA ASN A 219 -20.15 16.64 18.32
C ASN A 219 -20.89 15.84 19.39
N GLY A 220 -20.24 14.79 19.91
CA GLY A 220 -20.87 13.84 20.86
C GLY A 220 -21.38 12.58 20.19
N CYS A 221 -22.38 11.91 20.78
CA CYS A 221 -22.81 10.59 20.33
C CYS A 221 -24.32 10.53 20.05
N PHE A 222 -24.70 9.62 19.12
CA PHE A 222 -26.09 9.35 18.76
C PHE A 222 -26.89 10.56 18.23
N ASN A 223 -26.20 11.47 17.53
CA ASN A 223 -26.84 12.64 16.98
C ASN A 223 -27.40 12.38 15.58
N THR A 224 -28.66 12.74 15.38
CA THR A 224 -29.35 12.70 14.08
C THR A 224 -29.45 14.08 13.42
N LYS A 225 -29.01 15.11 14.12
CA LYS A 225 -28.99 16.51 13.70
C LYS A 225 -27.69 17.15 14.14
N ARG A 226 -27.30 18.24 13.47
CA ARG A 226 -26.16 19.05 13.90
C ARG A 226 -26.37 19.54 15.31
N THR A 227 -25.36 19.38 16.15
CA THR A 227 -25.41 19.80 17.56
C THR A 227 -24.88 21.21 17.71
N LYS A 228 -25.51 21.98 18.59
CA LYS A 228 -24.96 23.27 19.01
C LYS A 228 -23.65 23.03 19.77
N MET A 229 -22.70 23.91 19.61
CA MET A 229 -21.40 23.80 20.24
C MET A 229 -21.26 24.74 21.45
N PHE A 230 -20.39 24.36 22.37
CA PHE A 230 -19.96 25.24 23.45
C PHE A 230 -18.83 26.14 22.93
N LEU A 231 -19.01 27.45 23.13
CA LEU A 231 -17.99 28.46 22.89
C LEU A 231 -17.78 29.22 24.20
N PHE A 232 -16.52 29.45 24.57
CA PHE A 232 -16.16 30.09 25.82
C PHE A 232 -16.87 29.55 27.06
N ASN A 233 -16.96 28.20 27.14
CA ASN A 233 -17.61 27.43 28.21
C ASN A 233 -19.15 27.63 28.30
N GLN A 234 -19.78 28.23 27.33
CA GLN A 234 -21.22 28.45 27.28
C GLN A 234 -21.81 27.86 26.00
N LEU A 235 -23.05 27.33 26.09
CA LEU A 235 -23.78 26.86 24.93
C LEU A 235 -24.06 28.01 23.97
N SER A 236 -23.70 27.87 22.71
CA SER A 236 -23.93 28.87 21.68
C SER A 236 -25.01 28.42 20.71
N ASP A 237 -25.47 29.33 19.87
CA ASP A 237 -26.36 29.02 18.75
C ASP A 237 -25.61 28.45 17.54
N TRP A 238 -24.28 28.51 17.52
CA TRP A 238 -23.46 27.95 16.47
C TRP A 238 -23.36 26.43 16.56
N THR A 239 -23.31 25.82 15.37
CA THR A 239 -22.92 24.43 15.18
C THR A 239 -21.45 24.37 14.77
N LEU A 240 -20.86 23.16 14.75
CA LEU A 240 -19.50 22.96 14.25
C LEU A 240 -19.35 23.43 12.79
N LYS A 241 -20.44 23.35 11.99
CA LYS A 241 -20.43 23.86 10.61
C LYS A 241 -20.33 25.40 10.60
N ASP A 242 -21.08 26.08 11.46
CA ASP A 242 -21.01 27.57 11.53
C ASP A 242 -19.62 28.03 11.91
N TRP A 243 -18.95 27.33 12.84
CA TRP A 243 -17.55 27.55 13.17
C TRP A 243 -16.64 27.33 11.96
N HIS A 244 -16.78 26.20 11.23
CA HIS A 244 -15.96 25.91 10.06
C HIS A 244 -16.11 26.94 8.92
N ASP A 245 -17.29 27.47 8.72
CA ASP A 245 -17.60 28.42 7.66
C ASP A 245 -17.31 29.89 8.09
N SER A 246 -17.05 30.12 9.37
CA SER A 246 -16.90 31.48 9.91
C SER A 246 -15.64 32.18 9.40
N GLU A 247 -15.77 33.49 9.17
CA GLU A 247 -14.63 34.37 8.89
C GLU A 247 -13.65 34.43 10.08
N ALA A 248 -14.17 34.39 11.32
CA ALA A 248 -13.37 34.36 12.53
C ALA A 248 -12.39 33.19 12.53
N LYS A 249 -12.84 31.98 12.15
CA LYS A 249 -11.96 30.81 12.03
C LYS A 249 -10.88 31.04 10.97
N ARG A 250 -11.22 31.56 9.80
CA ARG A 250 -10.24 31.87 8.74
C ARG A 250 -9.17 32.84 9.19
N ILE A 251 -9.57 33.90 9.91
CA ILE A 251 -8.63 34.88 10.47
C ILE A 251 -7.69 34.19 11.49
N LEU A 252 -8.23 33.41 12.41
CA LEU A 252 -7.45 32.71 13.42
C LEU A 252 -6.51 31.68 12.83
N ASP A 253 -6.94 30.91 11.86
CA ASP A 253 -6.09 29.90 11.19
C ASP A 253 -4.92 30.54 10.44
N VAL A 254 -5.15 31.61 9.69
CA VAL A 254 -4.13 32.26 8.85
C VAL A 254 -3.14 33.10 9.68
N TYR A 255 -3.65 33.86 10.63
CA TYR A 255 -2.83 34.87 11.32
C TYR A 255 -2.40 34.48 12.73
N VAL A 256 -3.09 33.55 13.36
CA VAL A 256 -2.83 33.21 14.76
C VAL A 256 -2.29 31.77 14.93
N SER A 257 -2.79 30.83 14.16
CA SER A 257 -2.48 29.39 14.35
C SER A 257 -1.23 28.90 13.60
N VAL A 258 -0.76 29.61 12.58
CA VAL A 258 0.40 29.20 11.77
C VAL A 258 1.68 29.63 12.49
N SER A 259 2.19 28.76 13.36
CA SER A 259 3.51 28.96 13.99
C SER A 259 4.63 28.49 13.07
N PRO A 260 5.72 29.27 12.90
CA PRO A 260 6.97 28.75 12.35
C PRO A 260 7.51 27.61 13.23
N ILE A 261 8.03 26.59 12.60
CA ILE A 261 8.65 25.42 13.24
C ILE A 261 9.78 25.88 14.17
N GLU A 262 9.82 25.36 15.42
CA GLU A 262 10.86 25.59 16.44
C GLU A 262 10.81 26.90 17.25
N LYS A 263 9.70 27.14 17.97
CA LYS A 263 9.66 28.21 18.98
C LYS A 263 9.35 27.65 20.37
N THR A 264 9.93 28.28 21.39
CA THR A 264 9.53 28.05 22.78
C THR A 264 8.10 28.56 23.00
N LYS A 265 7.43 28.05 24.05
CA LYS A 265 6.06 28.47 24.40
C LYS A 265 5.96 30.01 24.56
N GLU A 266 7.00 30.64 25.16
CA GLU A 266 7.02 32.09 25.39
C GLU A 266 7.17 32.86 24.07
N GLU A 267 8.02 32.38 23.17
CA GLU A 267 8.17 32.99 21.83
C GLU A 267 6.92 32.86 21.01
N MET A 268 6.20 31.73 21.14
CA MET A 268 4.94 31.52 20.45
C MET A 268 3.85 32.49 20.91
N LEU A 269 3.72 32.73 22.23
CA LEU A 269 2.77 33.70 22.76
C LEU A 269 3.07 35.12 22.32
N LYS A 270 4.36 35.52 22.30
CA LYS A 270 4.79 36.83 21.77
C LYS A 270 4.46 36.96 20.28
N TRP A 271 4.70 35.94 19.50
CA TRP A 271 4.40 35.89 18.07
C TRP A 271 2.90 36.00 17.78
N GLN A 272 2.06 35.26 18.52
CA GLN A 272 0.59 35.33 18.40
C GLN A 272 0.07 36.74 18.70
N GLN A 273 0.58 37.38 19.78
CA GLN A 273 0.22 38.78 20.08
C GLN A 273 0.66 39.76 18.99
N GLN A 274 1.84 39.56 18.41
CA GLN A 274 2.34 40.42 17.31
C GLN A 274 1.46 40.29 16.09
N ASN A 275 1.06 39.06 15.70
CA ASN A 275 0.16 38.85 14.55
C ASN A 275 -1.23 39.44 14.81
N TRP A 276 -1.78 39.22 16.00
CA TRP A 276 -3.03 39.89 16.41
C TRP A 276 -2.99 41.40 16.24
N ASN A 277 -1.92 42.00 16.63
CA ASN A 277 -1.72 43.45 16.55
C ASN A 277 -1.65 43.97 15.10
N GLN A 278 -1.28 43.10 14.13
CA GLN A 278 -1.25 43.44 12.70
C GLN A 278 -2.64 43.32 12.02
N LEU A 279 -3.60 42.68 12.66
CA LEU A 279 -4.95 42.59 12.14
C LEU A 279 -5.62 43.96 12.06
N SER A 280 -6.41 44.20 11.04
CA SER A 280 -7.27 45.39 10.99
C SER A 280 -8.29 45.39 12.13
N GLN A 281 -8.83 46.56 12.46
CA GLN A 281 -9.86 46.64 13.48
C GLN A 281 -11.11 45.83 13.10
N GLU A 282 -11.47 45.78 11.81
CA GLU A 282 -12.54 44.95 11.29
C GLU A 282 -12.32 43.47 11.55
N GLN A 283 -11.12 42.95 11.24
CA GLN A 283 -10.75 41.56 11.52
C GLN A 283 -10.79 41.25 13.02
N LYS A 284 -10.33 42.14 13.87
CA LYS A 284 -10.42 41.97 15.33
C LYS A 284 -11.86 41.91 15.79
N ASN A 285 -12.72 42.80 15.27
CA ASN A 285 -14.14 42.82 15.60
C ASN A 285 -14.82 41.51 15.21
N ILE A 286 -14.55 40.96 14.00
CA ILE A 286 -15.10 39.68 13.53
C ILE A 286 -14.74 38.55 14.52
N VAL A 287 -13.52 38.50 15.03
CA VAL A 287 -13.13 37.50 16.02
C VAL A 287 -13.82 37.75 17.38
N MET A 288 -13.97 38.98 17.78
CA MET A 288 -14.65 39.32 19.05
C MET A 288 -16.17 39.18 18.97
N GLU A 289 -16.76 39.06 17.79
CA GLU A 289 -18.20 38.77 17.54
C GLU A 289 -18.53 37.28 17.62
N ILE A 290 -17.52 36.40 17.84
CA ILE A 290 -17.79 34.98 18.11
C ILE A 290 -18.78 34.90 19.29
N PRO A 291 -19.85 34.09 19.20
CA PRO A 291 -20.82 33.97 20.30
C PRO A 291 -20.17 33.66 21.63
N ASN A 292 -20.62 34.35 22.69
CA ASN A 292 -20.09 34.22 24.05
C ASN A 292 -18.62 34.62 24.21
N PHE A 293 -18.08 35.44 23.30
CA PHE A 293 -16.66 35.82 23.36
C PHE A 293 -16.27 36.37 24.75
N ASP A 294 -15.25 35.71 25.33
CA ASP A 294 -14.70 36.09 26.63
C ASP A 294 -13.20 36.41 26.51
N LYS A 295 -12.85 37.65 26.71
CA LYS A 295 -11.46 38.16 26.60
C LYS A 295 -10.48 37.41 27.50
N LYS A 296 -10.92 37.00 28.70
CA LYS A 296 -10.05 36.32 29.69
C LYS A 296 -9.77 34.90 29.22
N ILE A 297 -10.82 34.16 28.80
CA ILE A 297 -10.68 32.81 28.26
C ILE A 297 -9.84 32.85 26.98
N PHE A 298 -10.12 33.81 26.08
CA PHE A 298 -9.35 33.98 24.83
C PHE A 298 -7.88 34.18 25.12
N LYS A 299 -7.54 35.10 26.06
CA LYS A 299 -6.17 35.33 26.47
C LYS A 299 -5.52 34.11 27.14
N GLN A 300 -6.27 33.38 27.95
CA GLN A 300 -5.77 32.18 28.62
C GLN A 300 -5.36 31.10 27.61
N ILE A 301 -6.13 30.93 26.53
CA ILE A 301 -5.92 29.91 25.51
C ILE A 301 -4.86 30.31 24.49
N THR A 302 -4.96 31.54 23.97
CA THR A 302 -4.13 32.03 22.85
C THR A 302 -2.92 32.86 23.30
N GLY A 303 -2.93 33.35 24.52
CA GLY A 303 -1.94 34.35 25.01
C GLY A 303 -2.18 35.76 24.50
N ILE A 304 -3.20 35.97 23.67
CA ILE A 304 -3.50 37.27 23.06
C ILE A 304 -4.32 38.10 24.03
N ASP A 305 -3.79 39.28 24.35
CA ASP A 305 -4.51 40.32 25.05
C ASP A 305 -5.15 41.29 24.06
N VAL A 306 -6.48 41.19 23.91
CA VAL A 306 -7.23 41.98 22.91
C VAL A 306 -7.27 43.47 23.24
N ASP A 307 -7.07 43.82 24.51
CA ASP A 307 -7.03 45.21 25.00
C ASP A 307 -5.62 45.82 24.98
N LYS A 308 -4.60 45.05 24.60
CA LYS A 308 -3.22 45.52 24.55
C LYS A 308 -2.97 46.29 23.26
N GLU A 309 -3.03 47.60 23.32
CA GLU A 309 -2.66 48.47 22.21
C GLU A 309 -1.14 48.40 21.94
N VAL A 310 -0.77 48.44 20.66
CA VAL A 310 0.63 48.63 20.25
C VAL A 310 0.99 50.08 20.50
N MET A 311 1.93 50.34 21.39
CA MET A 311 2.60 51.64 21.37
C MET A 311 3.20 51.83 19.97
N LYS A 312 2.61 52.71 19.18
CA LYS A 312 3.24 53.16 17.93
C LYS A 312 4.50 53.88 18.34
N TYR A 313 5.65 53.27 18.12
CA TYR A 313 6.89 54.02 18.11
C TYR A 313 6.83 54.94 16.89
N GLU A 314 6.48 56.19 17.10
CA GLU A 314 6.75 57.25 16.13
C GLU A 314 8.28 57.30 15.97
N LYS A 315 8.75 56.94 14.78
CA LYS A 315 10.11 57.26 14.38
C LYS A 315 10.18 58.79 14.27
N ASN A 316 10.64 59.43 15.34
CA ASN A 316 11.14 60.78 15.21
C ASN A 316 12.42 60.73 14.36
N CYS A 317 12.33 61.25 13.13
CA CYS A 317 13.46 61.58 12.29
C CYS A 317 14.26 62.71 12.87
#